data_8f9a635861b341ca562365452dc02211
#
_entry.id   8f9a635861b341ca562365452dc02211
#
_cell.length_a   1.000
_cell.length_b   1.000
_cell.length_c   1.000
_cell.angle_alpha   90.00
_cell.angle_beta   90.00
_cell.angle_gamma   90.00
#
_symmetry.space_group_name_H-M   'P 1'
#
loop_
_entity.id
_entity.type
_entity.pdbx_description
1 polymer ?
#
loop_
_entity_poly.entity_id
_entity_poly.type
_entity_poly.pdbx_seq_one_letter_code
_entity_poly.pdbx_strand_id
1 'polypeptide(L)'
;MHSYKLRFPEVHNDDYHIREAVNVQLYKPGAGFYRPHYERHFHSFHRLLTFMTYLTDNPNGGTFFKYQDFYCPAVKGLTLVWPADFTYTHNGVIDYNKDKIIITGWLNWMTDTR
;
A
#
# COMPACT_ATOMS: atom_id res chain seq x y z
N MET A 1 -9.27 3.92 7.73
CA MET A 1 -8.40 4.54 8.75
C MET A 1 -8.93 4.38 10.17
N HIS A 2 -10.26 4.46 10.36
CA HIS A 2 -10.84 4.33 11.69
C HIS A 2 -10.49 2.99 12.35
N SER A 3 -10.63 1.86 11.64
CA SER A 3 -10.28 0.54 12.17
C SER A 3 -8.81 0.43 12.54
N TYR A 4 -7.94 1.01 11.72
CA TYR A 4 -6.50 1.00 11.98
C TYR A 4 -6.17 1.76 13.26
N LYS A 5 -6.79 2.91 13.47
CA LYS A 5 -6.58 3.72 14.68
C LYS A 5 -7.06 3.02 15.94
N LEU A 6 -8.17 2.30 15.88
CA LEU A 6 -8.67 1.53 17.02
C LEU A 6 -7.69 0.44 17.44
N ARG A 7 -7.03 -0.21 16.48
CA ARG A 7 -6.09 -1.30 16.74
C ARG A 7 -4.72 -0.81 17.18
N PHE A 8 -4.30 0.34 16.64
CA PHE A 8 -2.97 0.90 16.90
C PHE A 8 -3.12 2.36 17.34
N PRO A 9 -3.48 2.59 18.62
CA PRO A 9 -3.78 3.94 19.10
C PRO A 9 -2.61 4.92 19.04
N GLU A 10 -1.37 4.43 19.00
CA GLU A 10 -0.19 5.28 18.89
C GLU A 10 -0.17 6.12 17.63
N VAL A 11 -0.89 5.73 16.59
CA VAL A 11 -0.99 6.50 15.36
C VAL A 11 -1.70 7.84 15.55
N HIS A 12 -2.44 8.00 16.65
CA HIS A 12 -3.07 9.28 16.99
C HIS A 12 -2.10 10.32 17.55
N ASN A 13 -0.88 9.91 17.92
CA ASN A 13 0.07 10.81 18.57
C ASN A 13 0.56 11.94 17.67
N ASP A 14 0.51 11.73 16.35
CA ASP A 14 0.99 12.69 15.37
C ASP A 14 -0.08 12.96 14.31
N ASP A 15 -0.05 14.15 13.75
CA ASP A 15 -0.92 14.50 12.62
C ASP A 15 -0.38 13.89 11.34
N TYR A 16 -1.29 13.40 10.51
CA TYR A 16 -0.94 12.88 9.19
C TYR A 16 -2.07 13.13 8.19
N HIS A 17 -1.70 13.30 6.93
CA HIS A 17 -2.62 13.60 5.84
C HIS A 17 -2.12 13.02 4.53
N ILE A 18 -3.02 12.96 3.53
CA ILE A 18 -2.62 12.66 2.16
C ILE A 18 -1.99 13.93 1.59
N ARG A 19 -0.70 13.85 1.23
CA ARG A 19 0.06 15.00 0.69
C ARG A 19 0.70 14.71 -0.66
N GLU A 20 0.66 13.46 -1.09
CA GLU A 20 1.16 13.05 -2.40
C GLU A 20 -0.02 12.69 -3.30
N ALA A 21 0.19 12.79 -4.61
CA ALA A 21 -0.82 12.37 -5.57
C ALA A 21 -1.14 10.89 -5.39
N VAL A 22 -2.43 10.58 -5.44
CA VAL A 22 -2.90 9.20 -5.45
C VAL A 22 -2.72 8.64 -6.86
N ASN A 23 -2.19 7.42 -6.97
CA ASN A 23 -1.90 6.78 -8.24
C ASN A 23 -2.96 5.75 -8.58
N VAL A 24 -3.44 5.78 -9.82
CA VAL A 24 -4.25 4.70 -10.38
C VAL A 24 -3.35 3.94 -11.35
N GLN A 25 -3.16 2.65 -11.12
CA GLN A 25 -2.23 1.83 -11.89
C GLN A 25 -2.99 0.70 -12.58
N LEU A 26 -2.84 0.62 -13.90
CA LEU A 26 -3.37 -0.46 -14.71
C LEU A 26 -2.23 -1.39 -15.13
N TYR A 27 -2.36 -2.67 -14.81
CA TYR A 27 -1.44 -3.71 -15.23
C TYR A 27 -2.14 -4.67 -16.17
N LYS A 28 -1.65 -4.77 -17.40
CA LYS A 28 -2.10 -5.77 -18.36
C LYS A 28 -1.63 -7.17 -17.92
N PRO A 29 -2.25 -8.26 -18.42
CA PRO A 29 -1.79 -9.60 -18.09
C PRO A 29 -0.30 -9.76 -18.30
N GLY A 30 0.40 -10.30 -17.29
CA GLY A 30 1.85 -10.48 -17.32
C GLY A 30 2.66 -9.27 -16.90
N ALA A 31 2.03 -8.12 -16.64
CA ALA A 31 2.70 -6.92 -16.16
C ALA A 31 2.45 -6.70 -14.67
N GLY A 32 3.34 -5.97 -14.01
CA GLY A 32 3.17 -5.60 -12.63
C GLY A 32 4.47 -5.18 -11.98
N PHE A 33 4.36 -4.62 -10.79
CA PHE A 33 5.51 -4.25 -9.99
C PHE A 33 5.84 -5.41 -9.05
N TYR A 34 6.64 -6.33 -9.53
CA TYR A 34 6.90 -7.61 -8.86
C TYR A 34 8.13 -7.61 -7.94
N ARG A 35 8.93 -6.54 -7.96
CA ARG A 35 10.11 -6.46 -7.11
C ARG A 35 9.73 -6.14 -5.66
N PRO A 36 10.28 -6.87 -4.67
CA PRO A 36 10.06 -6.50 -3.27
C PRO A 36 10.58 -5.09 -2.99
N HIS A 37 9.76 -4.30 -2.30
CA HIS A 37 10.09 -2.91 -2.00
C HIS A 37 9.36 -2.44 -0.75
N TYR A 38 9.77 -1.29 -0.24
CA TYR A 38 9.08 -0.56 0.81
C TYR A 38 9.01 0.92 0.44
N GLU A 39 8.19 1.68 1.18
CA GLU A 39 7.76 3.01 0.72
C GLU A 39 8.54 4.15 1.34
N ARG A 40 9.11 3.96 2.54
CA ARG A 40 9.82 5.02 3.24
C ARG A 40 11.31 4.94 3.01
N HIS A 41 11.82 5.82 2.14
CA HIS A 41 13.22 5.98 1.83
C HIS A 41 13.69 7.39 2.23
N PHE A 42 14.96 7.70 1.99
CA PHE A 42 15.52 9.00 2.31
C PHE A 42 14.68 10.16 1.74
N HIS A 43 14.26 10.07 0.48
CA HIS A 43 13.48 11.11 -0.17
C HIS A 43 11.98 11.04 0.12
N SER A 44 11.55 10.06 0.89
CA SER A 44 10.14 9.83 1.21
C SER A 44 9.93 9.47 2.68
N PHE A 45 10.79 10.00 3.54
CA PHE A 45 10.75 9.65 4.97
C PHE A 45 9.49 10.16 5.69
N HIS A 46 8.75 11.09 5.08
CA HIS A 46 7.47 11.57 5.64
C HIS A 46 6.32 10.59 5.49
N ARG A 47 6.49 9.53 4.72
CA ARG A 47 5.46 8.53 4.53
C ARG A 47 5.28 7.73 5.82
N LEU A 48 4.08 7.80 6.39
CA LEU A 48 3.73 7.06 7.61
C LEU A 48 3.08 5.74 7.26
N LEU A 49 2.01 5.79 6.48
CA LEU A 49 1.23 4.63 6.07
C LEU A 49 1.08 4.59 4.57
N THR A 50 1.03 3.38 4.05
CA THR A 50 0.67 3.11 2.64
C THR A 50 -0.74 2.58 2.61
N PHE A 51 -1.54 3.02 1.66
CA PHE A 51 -2.84 2.41 1.40
C PHE A 51 -2.94 1.98 -0.05
N MET A 52 -3.71 0.92 -0.27
CA MET A 52 -3.97 0.39 -1.61
C MET A 52 -5.35 -0.22 -1.66
N THR A 53 -6.10 0.13 -2.70
CA THR A 53 -7.41 -0.45 -2.95
C THR A 53 -7.36 -1.20 -4.27
N TYR A 54 -7.84 -2.45 -4.26
CA TYR A 54 -8.00 -3.22 -5.47
C TYR A 54 -9.29 -2.80 -6.17
N LEU A 55 -9.20 -2.49 -7.46
CA LEU A 55 -10.37 -2.16 -8.27
C LEU A 55 -10.83 -3.33 -9.13
N THR A 56 -10.09 -4.43 -9.13
CA THR A 56 -10.40 -5.65 -9.88
C THR A 56 -10.20 -6.87 -9.00
N ASP A 57 -10.84 -7.97 -9.38
CA ASP A 57 -10.66 -9.27 -8.73
C ASP A 57 -9.52 -10.03 -9.42
N ASN A 58 -8.43 -10.24 -8.70
CA ASN A 58 -7.27 -10.98 -9.18
C ASN A 58 -6.81 -11.94 -8.09
N PRO A 59 -7.49 -13.08 -7.91
CA PRO A 59 -7.16 -13.99 -6.79
C PRO A 59 -5.72 -14.47 -6.82
N ASN A 60 -5.12 -14.58 -8.01
CA ASN A 60 -3.73 -14.98 -8.19
C ASN A 60 -2.81 -13.81 -8.53
N GLY A 61 -3.26 -12.58 -8.32
CA GLY A 61 -2.52 -11.37 -8.66
C GLY A 61 -2.60 -10.32 -7.56
N GLY A 62 -2.57 -10.71 -6.30
CA GLY A 62 -2.64 -9.82 -5.16
C GLY A 62 -1.30 -9.26 -4.75
N THR A 63 -1.06 -9.19 -3.44
CA THR A 63 0.13 -8.59 -2.84
C THR A 63 0.73 -9.55 -1.82
N PHE A 64 2.05 -9.73 -1.87
CA PHE A 64 2.78 -10.55 -0.92
C PHE A 64 3.64 -9.70 -0.01
N PHE A 65 3.52 -9.92 1.30
CA PHE A 65 4.30 -9.25 2.34
C PHE A 65 5.36 -10.21 2.84
N LYS A 66 6.62 -9.86 2.58
CA LYS A 66 7.76 -10.77 2.76
C LYS A 66 7.95 -11.22 4.22
N TYR A 67 8.03 -10.28 5.13
CA TYR A 67 8.38 -10.59 6.53
C TYR A 67 7.19 -11.11 7.33
N GLN A 68 5.98 -10.81 6.90
CA GLN A 68 4.76 -11.33 7.48
C GLN A 68 4.40 -12.70 6.89
N ASP A 69 5.09 -13.09 5.81
CA ASP A 69 4.78 -14.31 5.04
C ASP A 69 3.27 -14.37 4.75
N PHE A 70 2.76 -13.28 4.21
CA PHE A 70 1.33 -13.10 4.03
C PHE A 70 1.02 -12.71 2.60
N TYR A 71 0.15 -13.49 1.96
CA TYR A 71 -0.39 -13.17 0.65
C TYR A 71 -1.83 -12.69 0.79
N CYS A 72 -2.12 -11.51 0.24
CA CYS A 72 -3.46 -10.96 0.17
C CYS A 72 -3.96 -11.07 -1.26
N PRO A 73 -4.99 -11.89 -1.53
CA PRO A 73 -5.62 -11.90 -2.85
C PRO A 73 -6.22 -10.54 -3.18
N ALA A 74 -6.18 -10.16 -4.45
CA ALA A 74 -6.85 -8.94 -4.88
C ALA A 74 -8.35 -9.19 -4.96
N VAL A 75 -9.09 -8.55 -4.09
CA VAL A 75 -10.56 -8.58 -4.05
C VAL A 75 -11.04 -7.16 -4.34
N LYS A 76 -11.88 -7.02 -5.36
CA LYS A 76 -12.42 -5.71 -5.76
C LYS A 76 -13.06 -5.01 -4.56
N GLY A 77 -12.61 -3.77 -4.32
CA GLY A 77 -13.11 -2.95 -3.22
C GLY A 77 -12.36 -3.13 -1.90
N LEU A 78 -11.46 -4.12 -1.81
CA LEU A 78 -10.67 -4.32 -0.60
C LEU A 78 -9.55 -3.28 -0.53
N THR A 79 -9.44 -2.62 0.63
CA THR A 79 -8.36 -1.67 0.90
C THR A 79 -7.44 -2.23 1.97
N LEU A 80 -6.15 -2.21 1.67
CA LEU A 80 -5.09 -2.54 2.62
C LEU A 80 -4.42 -1.26 3.09
N VAL A 81 -4.04 -1.24 4.36
CA VAL A 81 -3.26 -0.14 4.96
C VAL A 81 -2.12 -0.77 5.75
N TRP A 82 -0.91 -0.30 5.54
CA TRP A 82 0.26 -0.81 6.27
C TRP A 82 1.29 0.29 6.47
N PRO A 83 2.16 0.16 7.51
CA PRO A 83 3.27 1.10 7.71
C PRO A 83 4.20 1.13 6.50
N ALA A 84 4.71 2.31 6.18
CA ALA A 84 5.55 2.52 5.00
C ALA A 84 6.98 1.98 5.17
N ASP A 85 7.29 1.37 6.29
CA ASP A 85 8.64 0.97 6.68
C ASP A 85 9.14 -0.29 5.97
N PHE A 86 10.47 -0.51 6.03
CA PHE A 86 11.10 -1.68 5.44
C PHE A 86 10.63 -3.00 6.06
N THR A 87 10.09 -2.97 7.28
CA THR A 87 9.49 -4.15 7.91
C THR A 87 8.26 -4.66 7.16
N TYR A 88 7.67 -3.83 6.29
CA TYR A 88 6.54 -4.19 5.44
C TYR A 88 6.94 -4.22 3.97
N THR A 89 8.12 -4.77 3.71
CA THR A 89 8.58 -5.04 2.34
C THR A 89 7.58 -5.97 1.65
N HIS A 90 7.15 -5.58 0.46
CA HIS A 90 6.10 -6.28 -0.27
C HIS A 90 6.32 -6.21 -1.77
N ASN A 91 5.59 -7.04 -2.51
CA ASN A 91 5.60 -6.99 -3.97
C ASN A 91 4.22 -7.34 -4.51
N GLY A 92 3.92 -6.78 -5.68
CA GLY A 92 2.74 -7.19 -6.43
C GLY A 92 2.97 -8.54 -7.08
N VAL A 93 1.96 -9.40 -7.03
CA VAL A 93 1.98 -10.69 -7.72
C VAL A 93 1.35 -10.49 -9.10
N ILE A 94 2.06 -10.92 -10.12
CA ILE A 94 1.63 -10.72 -11.51
C ILE A 94 0.46 -11.65 -11.82
N ASP A 95 -0.63 -11.08 -12.39
CA ASP A 95 -1.72 -11.85 -12.97
C ASP A 95 -1.44 -12.03 -14.45
N TYR A 96 -1.31 -13.27 -14.90
CA TYR A 96 -0.99 -13.58 -16.29
C TYR A 96 -2.25 -13.70 -17.16
N ASN A 97 -3.44 -13.62 -16.57
CA ASN A 97 -4.70 -13.91 -17.28
C ASN A 97 -5.64 -12.72 -17.39
N LYS A 98 -5.54 -11.74 -16.48
CA LYS A 98 -6.49 -10.64 -16.38
C LYS A 98 -5.80 -9.31 -16.18
N ASP A 99 -6.49 -8.23 -16.55
CA ASP A 99 -6.09 -6.87 -16.16
C ASP A 99 -6.19 -6.73 -14.66
N LYS A 100 -5.27 -5.97 -14.07
CA LYS A 100 -5.26 -5.64 -12.65
C LYS A 100 -5.21 -4.12 -12.50
N ILE A 101 -6.15 -3.56 -11.75
CA ILE A 101 -6.22 -2.13 -11.51
C ILE A 101 -6.20 -1.90 -10.00
N ILE A 102 -5.30 -1.01 -9.56
CA ILE A 102 -5.18 -0.64 -8.15
C ILE A 102 -5.12 0.87 -8.00
N ILE A 103 -5.54 1.35 -6.85
CA ILE A 103 -5.29 2.72 -6.40
C ILE A 103 -4.30 2.62 -5.26
N THR A 104 -3.22 3.41 -5.31
CA THR A 104 -2.22 3.46 -4.25
C THR A 104 -1.99 4.89 -3.81
N GLY A 105 -1.63 5.04 -2.55
CA GLY A 105 -1.27 6.34 -2.00
C GLY A 105 -0.62 6.20 -0.64
N TRP A 106 -0.30 7.34 -0.06
CA TRP A 106 0.39 7.40 1.23
C TRP A 106 -0.24 8.45 2.11
N LEU A 107 -0.23 8.16 3.41
CA LEU A 107 -0.50 9.12 4.45
C LEU A 107 0.84 9.58 4.99
N ASN A 108 1.10 10.88 4.90
CA ASN A 108 2.36 11.47 5.34
C ASN A 108 2.16 12.13 6.69
N TRP A 109 3.20 12.07 7.54
CA TRP A 109 3.23 12.94 8.69
C TRP A 109 3.17 14.40 8.24
N MET A 110 2.43 15.21 8.98
CA MET A 110 2.52 16.65 8.79
C MET A 110 3.89 17.10 9.24
N THR A 111 4.66 17.63 8.29
CA THR A 111 5.92 18.24 8.66
C THR A 111 5.62 19.50 9.45
N ASP A 112 6.33 19.65 10.53
CA ASP A 112 6.16 20.83 11.34
C ASP A 112 6.93 22.00 10.73
N THR A 113 6.25 22.67 9.85
CA THR A 113 6.75 23.95 9.30
C THR A 113 6.22 25.14 10.10
N ARG A 114 5.55 24.81 11.15
CA ARG A 114 4.93 25.78 12.04
C ARG A 114 5.97 26.51 12.87
#